data_df9492651c3e9ec6070fe968b350eb57
#
_entry.id   df9492651c3e9ec6070fe968b350eb57
#
_cell.length_a   1.000
_cell.length_b   1.000
_cell.length_c   1.000
_cell.angle_alpha   90.00
_cell.angle_beta   90.00
_cell.angle_gamma   90.00
#
_symmetry.space_group_name_H-M   'P 1'
#
loop_
_entity.id
_entity.type
_entity.pdbx_description
1 polymer ?
#
loop_
_entity_poly.entity_id
_entity_poly.type
_entity_poly.pdbx_seq_one_letter_code
_entity_poly.pdbx_strand_id
1 'polypeptide(L)'
;VAGGPAGGTEAPGRPERRRAGWKEFRAAYPGLITGLWLALVALALADAWLAYKGREYGAEAARLRLAMTGVERQRADVVFAANKDKVRVIVELARRQAEGDRDLHLSVSVDSGEMFLEREGALLREMPVRVGGEELAGTPPDTVRVAAPRGMRTVVSADSTSVTLDGGTTIYAVPGSDDLSDSAGVTAGNVRAKATDLQAILPNLKPGMSVYFY
;
A
#
# COMPACT_ATOMS: atom_id res chain seq x y z
N VAL A 1 55.73 -55.40 -31.74
CA VAL A 1 55.10 -54.79 -32.91
C VAL A 1 54.22 -53.66 -32.46
N ALA A 2 54.52 -52.42 -32.87
CA ALA A 2 53.75 -51.18 -33.02
C ALA A 2 52.95 -50.67 -31.78
N GLY A 3 53.15 -49.56 -31.19
CA GLY A 3 53.60 -48.25 -31.71
C GLY A 3 52.39 -47.40 -32.00
N GLY A 4 52.00 -46.45 -31.08
CA GLY A 4 51.01 -45.41 -31.36
C GLY A 4 51.05 -44.30 -30.30
N PRO A 5 51.17 -43.03 -30.69
CA PRO A 5 51.54 -41.97 -29.80
C PRO A 5 50.33 -41.36 -29.09
N ALA A 6 50.57 -40.96 -27.86
CA ALA A 6 49.68 -40.17 -27.04
C ALA A 6 49.54 -38.75 -27.59
N GLY A 7 48.34 -38.35 -27.97
CA GLY A 7 47.98 -36.98 -28.28
C GLY A 7 47.59 -36.26 -27.02
N GLY A 8 48.40 -35.31 -26.58
CA GLY A 8 48.06 -34.40 -25.50
C GLY A 8 47.00 -33.41 -25.94
N THR A 9 45.91 -33.36 -25.19
CA THR A 9 44.87 -32.34 -25.34
C THR A 9 45.19 -31.22 -24.35
N GLU A 10 45.77 -30.12 -24.83
CA GLU A 10 45.85 -28.86 -24.12
C GLU A 10 44.44 -28.31 -23.93
N ALA A 11 44.06 -28.05 -22.66
CA ALA A 11 42.87 -27.36 -22.31
C ALA A 11 43.01 -25.86 -22.59
N PRO A 12 42.09 -25.20 -23.35
CA PRO A 12 42.20 -23.79 -23.62
C PRO A 12 41.87 -22.98 -22.39
N GLY A 13 42.79 -22.08 -22.02
CA GLY A 13 42.68 -21.11 -20.93
C GLY A 13 41.44 -20.21 -21.04
N ARG A 14 40.68 -20.18 -20.00
CA ARG A 14 39.71 -19.12 -19.74
C ARG A 14 40.29 -18.19 -18.70
N PRO A 15 40.55 -16.89 -18.99
CA PRO A 15 39.57 -15.82 -18.68
C PRO A 15 39.67 -14.51 -19.51
N GLU A 16 40.23 -14.50 -20.70
CA GLU A 16 40.41 -13.21 -21.41
C GLU A 16 39.16 -12.66 -22.13
N ARG A 17 38.13 -13.48 -22.36
CA ARG A 17 36.94 -13.05 -23.12
C ARG A 17 36.03 -12.03 -22.42
N ARG A 18 36.07 -11.91 -21.11
CA ARG A 18 35.19 -10.95 -20.39
C ARG A 18 35.68 -9.49 -20.41
N ARG A 19 36.98 -9.26 -20.57
CA ARG A 19 37.54 -7.89 -20.61
C ARG A 19 37.51 -7.26 -22.01
N ALA A 20 37.51 -8.05 -23.05
CA ALA A 20 37.41 -7.57 -24.44
C ALA A 20 36.00 -6.98 -24.73
N GLY A 21 34.92 -7.66 -24.35
CA GLY A 21 33.57 -7.21 -24.63
C GLY A 21 33.20 -5.86 -23.99
N TRP A 22 33.74 -5.54 -22.80
CA TRP A 22 33.48 -4.25 -22.16
C TRP A 22 34.18 -3.07 -22.86
N LYS A 23 35.39 -3.29 -23.39
CA LYS A 23 36.12 -2.27 -24.17
C LYS A 23 35.47 -2.02 -25.53
N GLU A 24 34.99 -3.07 -26.19
CA GLU A 24 34.28 -2.98 -27.47
C GLU A 24 32.92 -2.31 -27.31
N PHE A 25 32.17 -2.63 -26.24
CA PHE A 25 30.89 -1.99 -25.92
C PHE A 25 31.07 -0.48 -25.63
N ARG A 26 32.13 -0.13 -24.92
CA ARG A 26 32.45 1.27 -24.61
C ARG A 26 32.87 2.06 -25.86
N ALA A 27 33.50 1.41 -26.82
CA ALA A 27 33.90 2.03 -28.09
C ALA A 27 32.72 2.15 -29.06
N ALA A 28 31.80 1.18 -29.03
CA ALA A 28 30.64 1.16 -29.92
C ALA A 28 29.55 2.16 -29.49
N TYR A 29 29.42 2.44 -28.18
CA TYR A 29 28.34 3.30 -27.66
C TYR A 29 28.87 4.37 -26.66
N PRO A 30 29.71 5.30 -27.10
CA PRO A 30 30.27 6.33 -26.21
C PRO A 30 29.19 7.26 -25.63
N GLY A 31 28.10 7.51 -26.39
CA GLY A 31 26.96 8.32 -25.93
C GLY A 31 26.12 7.68 -24.83
N LEU A 32 26.02 6.35 -24.80
CA LEU A 32 25.28 5.61 -23.77
C LEU A 32 25.96 5.71 -22.41
N ILE A 33 27.28 5.64 -22.36
CA ILE A 33 28.04 5.72 -21.11
C ILE A 33 28.01 7.14 -20.55
N THR A 34 28.17 8.13 -21.40
CA THR A 34 28.02 9.55 -20.99
C THR A 34 26.61 9.85 -20.55
N GLY A 35 25.57 9.33 -21.23
CA GLY A 35 24.18 9.44 -20.83
C GLY A 35 23.89 8.79 -19.47
N LEU A 36 24.44 7.60 -19.22
CA LEU A 36 24.30 6.91 -17.93
C LEU A 36 24.97 7.68 -16.79
N TRP A 37 26.17 8.24 -17.02
CA TRP A 37 26.86 9.06 -16.03
C TRP A 37 26.09 10.36 -15.74
N LEU A 38 25.54 11.01 -16.77
CA LEU A 38 24.69 12.19 -16.59
C LEU A 38 23.43 11.88 -15.80
N ALA A 39 22.78 10.74 -16.08
CA ALA A 39 21.60 10.29 -15.33
C ALA A 39 21.92 10.01 -13.86
N LEU A 40 23.06 9.35 -13.57
CA LEU A 40 23.51 9.12 -12.19
C LEU A 40 23.80 10.42 -11.44
N VAL A 41 24.47 11.37 -12.09
CA VAL A 41 24.74 12.70 -11.51
C VAL A 41 23.44 13.45 -11.24
N ALA A 42 22.50 13.43 -12.20
CA ALA A 42 21.19 14.08 -12.03
C ALA A 42 20.40 13.44 -10.86
N LEU A 43 20.43 12.12 -10.73
CA LEU A 43 19.79 11.40 -9.62
C LEU A 43 20.44 11.79 -8.27
N ALA A 44 21.76 11.81 -8.20
CA ALA A 44 22.47 12.20 -6.98
C ALA A 44 22.19 13.67 -6.58
N LEU A 45 22.07 14.57 -7.56
CA LEU A 45 21.68 15.96 -7.32
C LEU A 45 20.24 16.09 -6.83
N ALA A 46 19.32 15.28 -7.39
CA ALA A 46 17.92 15.24 -6.93
C ALA A 46 17.83 14.73 -5.49
N ASP A 47 18.56 13.67 -5.15
CA ASP A 47 18.61 13.14 -3.78
C ASP A 47 19.22 14.15 -2.79
N ALA A 48 20.30 14.81 -3.18
CA ALA A 48 20.92 15.86 -2.36
C ALA A 48 19.97 17.05 -2.15
N TRP A 49 19.22 17.44 -3.18
CA TRP A 49 18.22 18.51 -3.09
C TRP A 49 17.05 18.12 -2.19
N LEU A 50 16.53 16.87 -2.29
CA LEU A 50 15.49 16.33 -1.42
C LEU A 50 15.96 16.28 0.04
N ALA A 51 17.18 15.83 0.28
CA ALA A 51 17.76 15.79 1.63
C ALA A 51 17.94 17.20 2.22
N TYR A 52 18.33 18.18 1.39
CA TYR A 52 18.43 19.58 1.80
C TYR A 52 17.04 20.15 2.17
N LYS A 53 16.04 19.95 1.30
CA LYS A 53 14.65 20.36 1.56
C LYS A 53 14.06 19.69 2.79
N GLY A 54 14.31 18.40 2.99
CA GLY A 54 13.85 17.67 4.18
C GLY A 54 14.42 18.24 5.48
N ARG A 55 15.68 18.71 5.46
CA ARG A 55 16.29 19.40 6.62
C ARG A 55 15.67 20.77 6.87
N GLU A 56 15.36 21.51 5.83
CA GLU A 56 14.73 22.83 5.92
C GLU A 56 13.33 22.71 6.57
N TYR A 57 12.49 21.80 6.09
CA TYR A 57 11.17 21.52 6.68
C TYR A 57 11.25 20.96 8.11
N GLY A 58 12.26 20.14 8.40
CA GLY A 58 12.51 19.65 9.76
C GLY A 58 12.86 20.76 10.74
N ALA A 59 13.68 21.72 10.28
CA ALA A 59 14.06 22.89 11.08
C ALA A 59 12.87 23.84 11.32
N GLU A 60 12.03 24.07 10.31
CA GLU A 60 10.80 24.86 10.46
C GLU A 60 9.81 24.18 11.41
N ALA A 61 9.57 22.88 11.27
CA ALA A 61 8.74 22.14 12.19
C ALA A 61 9.24 22.17 13.64
N ALA A 62 10.56 22.10 13.82
CA ALA A 62 11.18 22.25 15.14
C ALA A 62 10.99 23.66 15.70
N ARG A 63 11.16 24.71 14.88
CA ARG A 63 10.92 26.11 15.29
C ARG A 63 9.46 26.35 15.67
N LEU A 64 8.51 25.85 14.88
CA LEU A 64 7.08 25.95 15.18
C LEU A 64 6.74 25.24 16.49
N ARG A 65 7.31 24.06 16.73
CA ARG A 65 7.13 23.35 18.02
C ARG A 65 7.70 24.11 19.20
N LEU A 66 8.82 24.81 19.02
CA LEU A 66 9.42 25.64 20.06
C LEU A 66 8.61 26.93 20.30
N ALA A 67 7.95 27.46 19.26
CA ALA A 67 7.11 28.65 19.36
C ALA A 67 5.77 28.39 20.02
N MET A 68 5.29 27.12 20.05
CA MET A 68 4.06 26.75 20.75
C MET A 68 4.25 26.91 22.27
N THR A 69 3.33 27.61 22.90
CA THR A 69 3.30 27.74 24.36
C THR A 69 3.03 26.38 25.02
N GLY A 70 3.52 26.16 26.24
CA GLY A 70 3.33 24.89 26.96
C GLY A 70 1.86 24.47 27.06
N VAL A 71 0.95 25.44 27.18
CA VAL A 71 -0.51 25.22 27.23
C VAL A 71 -1.05 24.72 25.89
N GLU A 72 -0.55 25.22 24.76
CA GLU A 72 -0.98 24.79 23.43
C GLU A 72 -0.50 23.37 23.13
N ARG A 73 0.72 23.02 23.54
CA ARG A 73 1.24 21.64 23.45
C ARG A 73 0.38 20.69 24.26
N GLN A 74 0.09 21.03 25.51
CA GLN A 74 -0.74 20.19 26.36
C GLN A 74 -2.16 20.02 25.78
N ARG A 75 -2.75 21.06 25.21
CA ARG A 75 -4.04 20.96 24.50
C ARG A 75 -3.95 20.07 23.27
N ALA A 76 -2.91 20.21 22.45
CA ALA A 76 -2.69 19.38 21.29
C ALA A 76 -2.54 17.90 21.70
N ASP A 77 -1.73 17.60 22.72
CA ASP A 77 -1.53 16.25 23.24
C ASP A 77 -2.83 15.63 23.77
N VAL A 78 -3.65 16.40 24.49
CA VAL A 78 -4.96 15.95 24.98
C VAL A 78 -5.91 15.64 23.82
N VAL A 79 -5.96 16.49 22.79
CA VAL A 79 -6.79 16.27 21.61
C VAL A 79 -6.32 15.03 20.82
N PHE A 80 -5.01 14.85 20.65
CA PHE A 80 -4.47 13.64 20.01
C PHE A 80 -4.77 12.38 20.81
N ALA A 81 -4.61 12.40 22.13
CA ALA A 81 -4.94 11.27 23.00
C ALA A 81 -6.45 10.95 22.91
N ALA A 82 -7.31 11.94 23.02
CA ALA A 82 -8.76 11.75 22.93
C ALA A 82 -9.20 11.18 21.56
N ASN A 83 -8.60 11.63 20.46
CA ASN A 83 -8.90 11.10 19.14
C ASN A 83 -8.42 9.64 19.00
N LYS A 84 -7.25 9.30 19.50
CA LYS A 84 -6.72 7.93 19.51
C LYS A 84 -7.62 7.00 20.32
N ASP A 85 -8.04 7.43 21.51
CA ASP A 85 -8.95 6.66 22.37
C ASP A 85 -10.31 6.48 21.71
N LYS A 86 -10.85 7.51 21.05
CA LYS A 86 -12.11 7.43 20.30
C LYS A 86 -12.04 6.38 19.19
N VAL A 87 -10.96 6.39 18.38
CA VAL A 87 -10.77 5.40 17.32
C VAL A 87 -10.68 4.00 17.91
N ARG A 88 -9.94 3.82 19.01
CA ARG A 88 -9.82 2.53 19.70
C ARG A 88 -11.16 1.99 20.20
N VAL A 89 -11.99 2.85 20.76
CA VAL A 89 -13.33 2.46 21.21
C VAL A 89 -14.22 2.06 20.03
N ILE A 90 -14.18 2.79 18.92
CA ILE A 90 -14.95 2.47 17.71
C ILE A 90 -14.52 1.11 17.14
N VAL A 91 -13.21 0.85 17.05
CA VAL A 91 -12.63 -0.42 16.58
C VAL A 91 -13.08 -1.58 17.47
N GLU A 92 -12.95 -1.44 18.79
CA GLU A 92 -13.34 -2.49 19.75
C GLU A 92 -14.84 -2.75 19.72
N LEU A 93 -15.66 -1.69 19.58
CA LEU A 93 -17.10 -1.82 19.44
C LEU A 93 -17.47 -2.56 18.15
N ALA A 94 -16.88 -2.18 17.01
CA ALA A 94 -17.11 -2.85 15.73
C ALA A 94 -16.75 -4.33 15.78
N ARG A 95 -15.62 -4.66 16.41
CA ARG A 95 -15.20 -6.04 16.60
C ARG A 95 -16.18 -6.86 17.42
N ARG A 96 -16.62 -6.33 18.56
CA ARG A 96 -17.63 -7.00 19.41
C ARG A 96 -18.99 -7.14 18.72
N GLN A 97 -19.36 -6.15 17.92
CA GLN A 97 -20.59 -6.23 17.13
C GLN A 97 -20.47 -7.32 16.05
N ALA A 98 -19.35 -7.42 15.36
CA ALA A 98 -19.10 -8.49 14.38
C ALA A 98 -19.15 -9.88 15.05
N GLU A 99 -18.48 -10.07 16.20
CA GLU A 99 -18.51 -11.32 16.95
C GLU A 99 -19.93 -11.72 17.44
N GLY A 100 -20.80 -10.75 17.68
CA GLY A 100 -22.18 -10.95 18.12
C GLY A 100 -23.18 -11.09 16.98
N ASP A 101 -22.83 -10.73 15.76
CA ASP A 101 -23.73 -10.77 14.60
C ASP A 101 -23.87 -12.23 14.10
N ARG A 102 -25.11 -12.69 14.03
CA ARG A 102 -25.43 -14.04 13.51
C ARG A 102 -25.79 -14.04 12.04
N ASP A 103 -26.13 -12.89 11.50
CA ASP A 103 -26.42 -12.75 10.09
C ASP A 103 -25.14 -12.83 9.25
N LEU A 104 -25.32 -13.03 7.95
CA LEU A 104 -24.20 -12.95 7.02
C LEU A 104 -23.66 -11.52 6.99
N HIS A 105 -22.39 -11.33 7.30
CA HIS A 105 -21.74 -10.03 7.34
C HIS A 105 -20.30 -10.10 6.81
N LEU A 106 -19.74 -8.93 6.52
CA LEU A 106 -18.32 -8.78 6.23
C LEU A 106 -17.61 -8.15 7.42
N SER A 107 -16.43 -8.68 7.74
CA SER A 107 -15.50 -8.11 8.72
C SER A 107 -14.22 -7.73 8.00
N VAL A 108 -13.75 -6.51 8.17
CA VAL A 108 -12.53 -5.99 7.54
C VAL A 108 -11.56 -5.57 8.63
N SER A 109 -10.47 -6.29 8.76
CA SER A 109 -9.34 -5.91 9.60
C SER A 109 -8.48 -4.92 8.83
N VAL A 110 -8.59 -3.63 9.17
CA VAL A 110 -7.90 -2.56 8.46
C VAL A 110 -6.39 -2.63 8.67
N ASP A 111 -5.96 -3.10 9.84
CA ASP A 111 -4.56 -3.14 10.21
C ASP A 111 -3.83 -4.36 9.61
N SER A 112 -4.51 -5.53 9.51
CA SER A 112 -3.92 -6.72 8.87
C SER A 112 -4.10 -6.74 7.35
N GLY A 113 -5.06 -5.99 6.82
CA GLY A 113 -5.39 -6.00 5.40
C GLY A 113 -6.12 -7.27 4.98
N GLU A 114 -7.00 -7.77 5.83
CA GLU A 114 -7.79 -8.97 5.60
C GLU A 114 -9.29 -8.67 5.70
N MET A 115 -10.06 -9.34 4.88
CA MET A 115 -11.52 -9.26 4.86
C MET A 115 -12.09 -10.67 5.03
N PHE A 116 -13.06 -10.79 5.88
CA PHE A 116 -13.70 -12.05 6.24
C PHE A 116 -15.18 -11.99 5.89
N LEU A 117 -15.68 -13.05 5.29
CA LEU A 117 -17.12 -13.30 5.15
C LEU A 117 -17.52 -14.27 6.25
N GLU A 118 -18.39 -13.84 7.15
CA GLU A 118 -18.76 -14.59 8.35
C GLU A 118 -20.27 -14.75 8.45
N ARG A 119 -20.70 -15.85 9.09
CA ARG A 119 -22.11 -16.12 9.39
C ARG A 119 -22.20 -16.98 10.64
N GLU A 120 -23.01 -16.58 11.61
CA GLU A 120 -23.22 -17.31 12.87
C GLU A 120 -21.90 -17.59 13.63
N GLY A 121 -20.90 -16.72 13.49
CA GLY A 121 -19.57 -16.88 14.05
C GLY A 121 -18.67 -17.86 13.27
N ALA A 122 -19.14 -18.41 12.14
CA ALA A 122 -18.33 -19.26 11.28
C ALA A 122 -17.68 -18.45 10.16
N LEU A 123 -16.38 -18.59 10.01
CA LEU A 123 -15.62 -18.04 8.89
C LEU A 123 -15.94 -18.83 7.61
N LEU A 124 -16.57 -18.17 6.65
CA LEU A 124 -16.90 -18.77 5.36
C LEU A 124 -15.79 -18.55 4.33
N ARG A 125 -15.18 -17.36 4.35
CA ARG A 125 -14.10 -17.02 3.44
C ARG A 125 -13.19 -15.95 4.03
N GLU A 126 -11.91 -16.10 3.80
CA GLU A 126 -10.87 -15.12 4.10
C GLU A 126 -10.28 -14.60 2.79
N MET A 127 -10.07 -13.28 2.71
CA MET A 127 -9.64 -12.60 1.50
C MET A 127 -8.66 -11.48 1.84
N PRO A 128 -7.48 -11.45 1.22
CA PRO A 128 -6.58 -10.33 1.38
C PRO A 128 -7.16 -9.08 0.70
N VAL A 129 -7.05 -7.95 1.36
CA VAL A 129 -7.49 -6.66 0.85
C VAL A 129 -6.45 -5.58 1.11
N ARG A 130 -6.57 -4.49 0.37
CA ARG A 130 -5.78 -3.28 0.61
C ARG A 130 -6.71 -2.14 0.99
N VAL A 131 -6.48 -1.56 2.14
CA VAL A 131 -7.26 -0.40 2.61
C VAL A 131 -6.50 0.87 2.25
N GLY A 132 -7.20 1.84 1.67
CA GLY A 132 -6.63 3.15 1.36
C GLY A 132 -6.28 3.90 2.64
N GLY A 133 -5.06 4.43 2.68
CA GLY A 133 -4.54 5.18 3.81
C GLY A 133 -5.26 6.50 4.05
N GLU A 134 -4.82 7.20 5.07
CA GLU A 134 -5.32 8.55 5.37
C GLU A 134 -4.73 9.55 4.37
N GLU A 135 -5.57 10.34 3.72
CA GLU A 135 -5.17 11.34 2.74
C GLU A 135 -5.99 12.63 2.90
N LEU A 136 -5.39 13.75 2.54
CA LEU A 136 -6.08 15.02 2.42
C LEU A 136 -6.67 15.11 1.01
N ALA A 137 -7.98 14.96 0.90
CA ALA A 137 -8.71 15.10 -0.36
C ALA A 137 -9.27 16.50 -0.52
N GLY A 138 -9.20 17.06 -1.75
CA GLY A 138 -9.71 18.38 -2.09
C GLY A 138 -8.62 19.39 -2.44
N THR A 139 -9.07 20.55 -2.88
CA THR A 139 -8.17 21.69 -3.20
C THR A 139 -8.25 22.72 -2.07
N PRO A 140 -7.13 23.27 -1.59
CA PRO A 140 -7.17 24.34 -0.59
C PRO A 140 -8.06 25.53 -1.06
N PRO A 141 -8.94 26.10 -0.20
CA PRO A 141 -9.07 25.87 1.24
C PRO A 141 -9.95 24.69 1.69
N ASP A 142 -10.64 24.00 0.76
CA ASP A 142 -11.64 22.97 1.04
C ASP A 142 -11.06 21.54 1.10
N THR A 143 -9.96 21.36 1.81
CA THR A 143 -9.37 20.03 2.02
C THR A 143 -10.10 19.27 3.13
N VAL A 144 -10.55 18.06 2.81
CA VAL A 144 -11.16 17.13 3.77
C VAL A 144 -10.18 15.99 4.03
N ARG A 145 -9.97 15.69 5.31
CA ARG A 145 -9.18 14.52 5.70
C ARG A 145 -10.05 13.27 5.55
N VAL A 146 -9.68 12.40 4.62
CA VAL A 146 -10.30 11.10 4.44
C VAL A 146 -9.46 10.07 5.18
N ALA A 147 -10.03 9.49 6.23
CA ALA A 147 -9.38 8.46 7.03
C ALA A 147 -9.76 7.06 6.52
N ALA A 148 -8.98 6.05 6.90
CA ALA A 148 -9.35 4.65 6.71
C ALA A 148 -10.72 4.38 7.38
N PRO A 149 -11.59 3.58 6.74
CA PRO A 149 -12.91 3.30 7.28
C PRO A 149 -12.79 2.58 8.65
N ARG A 150 -13.62 2.97 9.59
CA ARG A 150 -13.71 2.35 10.93
C ARG A 150 -15.16 2.29 11.37
N GLY A 151 -15.50 1.27 12.17
CA GLY A 151 -16.85 1.05 12.68
C GLY A 151 -17.73 0.26 11.75
N MET A 152 -19.03 0.23 12.02
CA MET A 152 -20.02 -0.48 11.22
C MET A 152 -20.47 0.36 10.02
N ARG A 153 -20.65 -0.27 8.90
CA ARG A 153 -21.21 0.24 7.64
C ARG A 153 -22.27 -0.74 7.14
N THR A 154 -23.10 -0.28 6.22
CA THR A 154 -24.09 -1.12 5.54
C THR A 154 -23.89 -1.10 4.03
N VAL A 155 -24.12 -2.23 3.38
CA VAL A 155 -24.11 -2.32 1.91
C VAL A 155 -25.28 -1.51 1.36
N VAL A 156 -25.00 -0.56 0.49
CA VAL A 156 -26.01 0.23 -0.24
C VAL A 156 -26.32 -0.42 -1.58
N SER A 157 -25.27 -0.73 -2.33
CA SER A 157 -25.39 -1.39 -3.64
C SER A 157 -24.17 -2.27 -3.91
N ALA A 158 -24.35 -3.27 -4.75
CA ALA A 158 -23.28 -4.14 -5.21
C ALA A 158 -23.37 -4.26 -6.73
N ASP A 159 -22.26 -3.94 -7.41
CA ASP A 159 -22.09 -4.07 -8.85
C ASP A 159 -21.07 -5.19 -9.16
N SER A 160 -20.87 -5.51 -10.42
CA SER A 160 -19.97 -6.60 -10.84
C SER A 160 -18.52 -6.44 -10.38
N THR A 161 -18.07 -5.22 -10.06
CA THR A 161 -16.68 -4.88 -9.71
C THR A 161 -16.56 -4.05 -8.43
N SER A 162 -17.67 -3.68 -7.81
CA SER A 162 -17.64 -2.82 -6.63
C SER A 162 -18.85 -3.03 -5.72
N VAL A 163 -18.65 -2.73 -4.45
CA VAL A 163 -19.67 -2.71 -3.40
C VAL A 163 -19.62 -1.35 -2.74
N THR A 164 -20.68 -0.58 -2.86
CA THR A 164 -20.80 0.74 -2.23
C THR A 164 -21.42 0.58 -0.86
N LEU A 165 -20.77 1.16 0.14
CA LEU A 165 -21.23 1.18 1.52
C LEU A 165 -21.75 2.58 1.88
N ASP A 166 -22.54 2.66 2.93
CA ASP A 166 -22.91 3.93 3.51
C ASP A 166 -21.67 4.72 3.98
N GLY A 167 -21.81 6.05 4.06
CA GLY A 167 -20.68 6.93 4.39
C GLY A 167 -19.61 7.04 3.31
N GLY A 168 -19.88 6.58 2.07
CA GLY A 168 -19.05 6.84 0.89
C GLY A 168 -17.86 5.89 0.72
N THR A 169 -17.73 4.87 1.54
CA THR A 169 -16.70 3.82 1.39
C THR A 169 -17.09 2.87 0.29
N THR A 170 -16.14 2.51 -0.56
CA THR A 170 -16.34 1.52 -1.62
C THR A 170 -15.33 0.39 -1.50
N ILE A 171 -15.81 -0.84 -1.54
CA ILE A 171 -14.97 -2.04 -1.73
C ILE A 171 -14.98 -2.33 -3.22
N TYR A 172 -13.80 -2.34 -3.86
CA TYR A 172 -13.72 -2.49 -5.31
C TYR A 172 -12.59 -3.42 -5.73
N ALA A 173 -12.71 -3.95 -6.93
CA ALA A 173 -11.66 -4.70 -7.58
C ALA A 173 -11.35 -4.12 -8.96
N VAL A 174 -10.08 -4.20 -9.36
CA VAL A 174 -9.69 -3.86 -10.73
C VAL A 174 -9.94 -5.08 -11.60
N PRO A 175 -10.76 -4.99 -12.65
CA PRO A 175 -11.07 -6.11 -13.51
C PRO A 175 -9.81 -6.78 -14.09
N GLY A 176 -9.73 -8.09 -13.96
CA GLY A 176 -8.60 -8.88 -14.46
C GLY A 176 -7.29 -8.72 -13.67
N SER A 177 -7.31 -8.07 -12.51
CA SER A 177 -6.14 -7.91 -11.65
C SER A 177 -6.40 -8.46 -10.25
N ASP A 178 -5.60 -9.46 -9.88
CA ASP A 178 -5.51 -9.98 -8.51
C ASP A 178 -4.28 -9.46 -7.77
N ASP A 179 -3.56 -8.51 -8.37
CA ASP A 179 -2.37 -7.91 -7.75
C ASP A 179 -2.77 -6.81 -6.75
N LEU A 180 -2.41 -7.01 -5.49
CA LEU A 180 -2.58 -6.06 -4.39
C LEU A 180 -1.27 -5.35 -4.01
N SER A 181 -0.16 -5.63 -4.71
CA SER A 181 1.15 -5.07 -4.38
C SER A 181 1.25 -3.56 -4.64
N ASP A 182 0.52 -3.08 -5.65
CA ASP A 182 0.48 -1.65 -5.98
C ASP A 182 -0.39 -0.87 -4.98
N SER A 183 0.27 -0.25 -4.01
CA SER A 183 -0.37 0.61 -3.00
C SER A 183 -0.76 1.99 -3.55
N ALA A 184 -0.18 2.42 -4.69
CA ALA A 184 -0.42 3.74 -5.27
C ALA A 184 -1.82 3.90 -5.89
N GLY A 185 -2.56 2.80 -6.07
CA GLY A 185 -3.87 2.79 -6.71
C GLY A 185 -5.08 2.73 -5.76
N VAL A 186 -4.88 2.71 -4.43
CA VAL A 186 -6.03 2.62 -3.51
C VAL A 186 -6.40 4.01 -2.99
N THR A 187 -7.55 4.50 -3.43
CA THR A 187 -8.08 5.79 -2.97
C THR A 187 -8.35 5.76 -1.47
N ALA A 188 -8.00 6.85 -0.77
CA ALA A 188 -8.24 6.98 0.67
C ALA A 188 -9.70 6.70 1.04
N GLY A 189 -9.91 6.01 2.14
CA GLY A 189 -11.25 5.63 2.63
C GLY A 189 -11.93 4.48 1.88
N ASN A 190 -11.30 3.91 0.85
CA ASN A 190 -11.80 2.78 0.10
C ASN A 190 -10.99 1.50 0.36
N VAL A 191 -11.52 0.37 -0.08
CA VAL A 191 -10.91 -0.95 0.07
C VAL A 191 -10.79 -1.60 -1.30
N ARG A 192 -9.57 -2.03 -1.66
CA ARG A 192 -9.32 -2.81 -2.87
C ARG A 192 -9.21 -4.29 -2.53
N ALA A 193 -10.02 -5.11 -3.18
CA ALA A 193 -9.96 -6.57 -3.11
C ALA A 193 -9.41 -7.16 -4.41
N LYS A 194 -9.05 -8.44 -4.40
CA LYS A 194 -8.78 -9.18 -5.64
C LYS A 194 -10.07 -9.35 -6.43
N ALA A 195 -9.95 -9.32 -7.75
CA ALA A 195 -11.13 -9.48 -8.63
C ALA A 195 -11.80 -10.85 -8.44
N THR A 196 -11.03 -11.91 -8.33
CA THR A 196 -11.51 -13.27 -8.09
C THR A 196 -12.23 -13.41 -6.75
N ASP A 197 -11.72 -12.76 -5.70
CA ASP A 197 -12.31 -12.84 -4.37
C ASP A 197 -13.61 -12.04 -4.28
N LEU A 198 -13.62 -10.82 -4.82
CA LEU A 198 -14.82 -9.99 -4.84
C LEU A 198 -15.95 -10.65 -5.63
N GLN A 199 -15.66 -11.18 -6.82
CA GLN A 199 -16.64 -11.88 -7.64
C GLN A 199 -17.25 -13.11 -6.93
N ALA A 200 -16.47 -13.81 -6.13
CA ALA A 200 -16.94 -14.98 -5.40
C ALA A 200 -17.92 -14.64 -4.27
N ILE A 201 -17.81 -13.45 -3.68
CA ILE A 201 -18.70 -13.03 -2.58
C ILE A 201 -19.89 -12.19 -3.04
N LEU A 202 -19.79 -11.52 -4.20
CA LEU A 202 -20.85 -10.65 -4.74
C LEU A 202 -22.25 -11.26 -4.72
N PRO A 203 -22.47 -12.55 -5.09
CA PRO A 203 -23.79 -13.16 -5.05
C PRO A 203 -24.41 -13.22 -3.65
N ASN A 204 -23.58 -13.15 -2.61
CA ASN A 204 -24.01 -13.21 -1.21
C ASN A 204 -24.26 -11.83 -0.60
N LEU A 205 -23.78 -10.78 -1.26
CA LEU A 205 -23.90 -9.40 -0.77
C LEU A 205 -25.27 -8.83 -1.14
N LYS A 206 -25.99 -8.37 -0.13
CA LYS A 206 -27.32 -7.77 -0.31
C LYS A 206 -27.33 -6.35 0.29
N PRO A 207 -28.10 -5.43 -0.28
CA PRO A 207 -28.34 -4.14 0.37
C PRO A 207 -28.85 -4.34 1.81
N GLY A 208 -28.32 -3.55 2.73
CA GLY A 208 -28.61 -3.65 4.15
C GLY A 208 -27.72 -4.61 4.94
N MET A 209 -26.83 -5.38 4.28
CA MET A 209 -25.89 -6.27 4.96
C MET A 209 -24.83 -5.45 5.72
N SER A 210 -24.49 -5.90 6.93
CA SER A 210 -23.49 -5.24 7.79
C SER A 210 -22.07 -5.50 7.29
N VAL A 211 -21.23 -4.47 7.42
CA VAL A 211 -19.78 -4.51 7.16
C VAL A 211 -19.06 -3.84 8.33
N TYR A 212 -18.23 -4.58 9.02
CA TYR A 212 -17.50 -4.12 10.21
C TYR A 212 -16.04 -3.83 9.88
N PHE A 213 -15.56 -2.63 10.22
CA PHE A 213 -14.17 -2.19 10.04
C PHE A 213 -13.52 -2.02 11.42
N TYR A 214 -12.47 -2.82 11.70
CA TYR A 214 -11.72 -2.78 12.96
C TYR A 214 -10.21 -2.88 12.78
#